data_6cd079c9b71ef436f9c1711cdab001b1
#
_entry.id   6cd079c9b71ef436f9c1711cdab001b1
#
_cell.length_a   1.000
_cell.length_b   1.000
_cell.length_c   1.000
_cell.angle_alpha   90.00
_cell.angle_beta   90.00
_cell.angle_gamma   90.00
#
_symmetry.space_group_name_H-M   'P 1'
#
loop_
_entity.id
_entity.type
_entity.pdbx_description
1 polymer ?
#
loop_
_entity_poly.entity_id
_entity_poly.type
_entity_poly.pdbx_seq_one_letter_code
_entity_poly.pdbx_strand_id
1 'polypeptide(L)'
;MSKNIVMVGAGVANVNAATKLIDNGFDGKITIIDMGKNPYDRKYSEVMEGFLGAGGWSDGKLTYHTSIGGQLSKYCGEEKAMELFDEVINNFKRFHPKPEEVQCSNPIAEPDFIKPYFGLRLFPVWHVGTDYLHEIGKNWYDFLVEGGVEFIWETKVTDIHFEKNTLEYSHVPIKLGKLKSLKYDELIFGVGKSGIDFGKQLADDYNLPTEPKSVQIGVRFEAPQHHFQKLIDVSYDFKLYRKFDDKGVSLRSFCTNNNAAYVAVEETYGDYSYNGHAKKDEKYRNNMTNFGIIMEIKGIDNPFEWSRNLVKTLQIKNKGLYYSPSRKPSTTSEGNNVSATQINKTTLNEVREAFEGYFSYIDEFIIDMKKVFPTLKDDWGMYIPEVKYLSPEPLVDYTNLALTKYPNVHFVGDALSARGITVSGSQGVYVAEWILKFCSQTKKEG
;
A
#
# COMPACT_ATOMS: atom_id res chain seq x y z
N MET A 1 -24.95 24.79 10.15
CA MET A 1 -23.95 25.28 9.16
C MET A 1 -23.40 24.06 8.41
N SER A 2 -23.22 24.17 7.09
CA SER A 2 -22.59 23.09 6.32
C SER A 2 -21.11 22.95 6.72
N LYS A 3 -20.66 21.72 7.02
CA LYS A 3 -19.28 21.45 7.42
C LYS A 3 -18.32 21.52 6.23
N ASN A 4 -17.09 21.96 6.49
CA ASN A 4 -15.99 21.93 5.55
C ASN A 4 -15.04 20.77 5.91
N ILE A 5 -15.00 19.73 5.07
CA ILE A 5 -14.12 18.59 5.22
C ILE A 5 -12.92 18.78 4.31
N VAL A 6 -11.72 18.73 4.87
CA VAL A 6 -10.49 18.76 4.10
C VAL A 6 -9.79 17.41 4.23
N MET A 7 -9.37 16.86 3.09
CA MET A 7 -8.66 15.57 3.00
C MET A 7 -7.27 15.81 2.43
N VAL A 8 -6.25 15.36 3.15
CA VAL A 8 -4.85 15.43 2.69
C VAL A 8 -4.44 14.10 2.09
N GLY A 9 -4.15 14.12 0.79
CA GLY A 9 -3.90 12.94 -0.04
C GLY A 9 -5.15 12.45 -0.77
N ALA A 10 -5.06 12.20 -2.07
CA ALA A 10 -6.12 11.60 -2.90
C ALA A 10 -5.98 10.06 -2.99
N GLY A 11 -5.45 9.43 -1.94
CA GLY A 11 -5.30 7.97 -1.86
C GLY A 11 -6.63 7.23 -1.69
N VAL A 12 -6.58 5.90 -1.77
CA VAL A 12 -7.77 5.03 -1.70
C VAL A 12 -8.64 5.32 -0.46
N ALA A 13 -8.04 5.65 0.69
CA ALA A 13 -8.79 5.95 1.90
C ALA A 13 -9.69 7.18 1.72
N ASN A 14 -9.11 8.31 1.33
CA ASN A 14 -9.84 9.57 1.17
C ASN A 14 -10.83 9.53 0.00
N VAL A 15 -10.50 8.82 -1.09
CA VAL A 15 -11.42 8.62 -2.21
C VAL A 15 -12.66 7.83 -1.77
N ASN A 16 -12.50 6.75 -1.01
CA ASN A 16 -13.64 6.00 -0.48
C ASN A 16 -14.42 6.81 0.57
N ALA A 17 -13.74 7.61 1.41
CA ALA A 17 -14.42 8.51 2.35
C ALA A 17 -15.29 9.54 1.61
N ALA A 18 -14.74 10.20 0.59
CA ALA A 18 -15.50 11.15 -0.23
C ALA A 18 -16.69 10.49 -0.93
N THR A 19 -16.51 9.29 -1.48
CA THR A 19 -17.59 8.51 -2.10
C THR A 19 -18.72 8.23 -1.11
N LYS A 20 -18.39 7.76 0.10
CA LYS A 20 -19.38 7.51 1.15
C LYS A 20 -20.14 8.76 1.53
N LEU A 21 -19.47 9.90 1.66
CA LEU A 21 -20.10 11.19 1.98
C LEU A 21 -21.08 11.62 0.87
N ILE A 22 -20.67 11.56 -0.40
CA ILE A 22 -21.51 11.92 -1.55
C ILE A 22 -22.72 10.98 -1.67
N ASP A 23 -22.52 9.67 -1.61
CA ASP A 23 -23.59 8.67 -1.72
C ASP A 23 -24.64 8.81 -0.61
N ASN A 24 -24.29 9.40 0.53
CA ASN A 24 -25.21 9.63 1.65
C ASN A 24 -25.68 11.10 1.75
N GLY A 25 -25.52 11.90 0.69
CA GLY A 25 -26.08 13.24 0.59
C GLY A 25 -25.45 14.24 1.56
N PHE A 26 -24.16 14.15 1.80
CA PHE A 26 -23.45 15.17 2.59
C PHE A 26 -23.55 16.52 1.89
N ASP A 27 -24.09 17.52 2.56
CA ASP A 27 -24.39 18.86 2.03
C ASP A 27 -23.31 19.92 2.33
N GLY A 28 -22.17 19.48 2.88
CA GLY A 28 -21.01 20.33 3.15
C GLY A 28 -20.02 20.37 1.99
N LYS A 29 -18.96 21.12 2.20
CA LYS A 29 -17.86 21.21 1.25
C LYS A 29 -16.84 20.09 1.49
N ILE A 30 -16.40 19.43 0.43
CA ILE A 30 -15.31 18.43 0.47
C ILE A 30 -14.17 18.95 -0.41
N THR A 31 -12.97 19.08 0.16
CA THR A 31 -11.77 19.49 -0.58
C THR A 31 -10.67 18.43 -0.38
N ILE A 32 -10.12 17.90 -1.46
CA ILE A 32 -9.02 16.93 -1.45
C ILE A 32 -7.77 17.60 -2.03
N ILE A 33 -6.65 17.54 -1.30
CA ILE A 33 -5.37 18.12 -1.71
C ILE A 33 -4.36 17.00 -1.93
N ASP A 34 -3.72 16.96 -3.11
CA ASP A 34 -2.70 15.94 -3.41
C ASP A 34 -1.50 16.53 -4.17
N MET A 35 -0.31 15.98 -3.91
CA MET A 35 0.94 16.36 -4.56
C MET A 35 1.00 15.91 -6.02
N GLY A 36 0.31 14.85 -6.35
CA GLY A 36 0.26 14.29 -7.69
C GLY A 36 -0.84 14.90 -8.55
N LYS A 37 -1.23 14.17 -9.58
CA LYS A 37 -2.12 14.62 -10.64
C LYS A 37 -3.47 13.89 -10.60
N ASN A 38 -4.45 14.49 -11.28
CA ASN A 38 -5.70 13.82 -11.60
C ASN A 38 -5.46 12.59 -12.51
N PRO A 39 -6.42 11.66 -12.64
CA PRO A 39 -6.20 10.43 -13.40
C PRO A 39 -6.00 10.62 -14.91
N TYR A 40 -6.39 11.77 -15.48
CA TYR A 40 -6.19 12.05 -16.91
C TYR A 40 -4.77 12.49 -17.24
N ASP A 41 -4.08 13.16 -16.30
CA ASP A 41 -2.74 13.71 -16.47
C ASP A 41 -1.65 12.86 -15.82
N ARG A 42 -2.03 11.90 -14.98
CA ARG A 42 -1.13 11.01 -14.24
C ARG A 42 -0.44 10.03 -15.19
N LYS A 43 0.90 9.98 -15.14
CA LYS A 43 1.72 9.08 -15.96
C LYS A 43 1.97 7.75 -15.25
N TYR A 44 2.27 6.71 -16.01
CA TYR A 44 2.62 5.37 -15.48
C TYR A 44 3.85 5.37 -14.56
N SER A 45 4.75 6.35 -14.68
CA SER A 45 5.90 6.50 -13.79
C SER A 45 5.57 7.18 -12.45
N GLU A 46 4.40 7.80 -12.32
CA GLU A 46 3.97 8.52 -11.11
C GLU A 46 3.16 7.57 -10.21
N VAL A 47 3.84 6.54 -9.65
CA VAL A 47 3.20 5.42 -8.95
C VAL A 47 2.63 5.80 -7.58
N MET A 48 3.29 6.73 -6.86
CA MET A 48 3.01 6.94 -5.44
C MET A 48 1.99 8.01 -5.15
N GLU A 49 1.77 8.95 -6.05
CA GLU A 49 1.01 10.19 -5.83
C GLU A 49 -0.12 10.34 -6.85
N GLY A 50 -1.11 11.19 -6.55
CA GLY A 50 -2.26 11.45 -7.40
C GLY A 50 -3.48 10.59 -7.07
N PHE A 51 -4.50 10.63 -7.92
CA PHE A 51 -5.78 9.99 -7.66
C PHE A 51 -5.66 8.48 -7.41
N LEU A 52 -6.28 7.97 -6.35
CA LEU A 52 -6.13 6.63 -5.77
C LEU A 52 -4.72 6.33 -5.20
N GLY A 53 -3.76 7.26 -5.24
CA GLY A 53 -2.41 7.08 -4.72
C GLY A 53 -1.72 5.84 -5.31
N ALA A 54 -0.90 5.15 -4.51
CA ALA A 54 -0.26 3.89 -4.92
C ALA A 54 -1.28 2.77 -5.22
N GLY A 55 -2.49 2.82 -4.67
CA GLY A 55 -3.58 1.89 -4.98
C GLY A 55 -4.03 1.95 -6.43
N GLY A 56 -3.97 3.12 -7.08
CA GLY A 56 -4.29 3.32 -8.49
C GLY A 56 -3.27 2.77 -9.48
N TRP A 57 -2.09 2.33 -8.99
CA TRP A 57 -1.02 1.70 -9.79
C TRP A 57 -0.49 0.42 -9.14
N SER A 58 -1.29 -0.24 -8.35
CA SER A 58 -0.96 -1.49 -7.68
C SER A 58 -1.17 -2.73 -8.55
N ASP A 59 -1.10 -3.91 -7.95
CA ASP A 59 -1.46 -5.17 -8.58
C ASP A 59 -2.98 -5.38 -8.74
N GLY A 60 -3.80 -4.44 -8.25
CA GLY A 60 -5.26 -4.50 -8.36
C GLY A 60 -5.92 -5.58 -7.52
N LYS A 61 -5.26 -6.04 -6.45
CA LYS A 61 -5.81 -7.03 -5.51
C LYS A 61 -6.53 -6.37 -4.34
N LEU A 62 -7.75 -6.82 -4.12
CA LEU A 62 -8.56 -6.46 -2.96
C LEU A 62 -8.62 -7.66 -2.03
N THR A 63 -7.77 -7.65 -1.00
CA THR A 63 -7.69 -8.75 -0.03
C THR A 63 -8.92 -8.76 0.86
N TYR A 64 -9.56 -9.92 1.02
CA TYR A 64 -10.80 -10.08 1.75
C TYR A 64 -10.58 -10.91 3.03
N HIS A 65 -9.81 -10.34 3.98
CA HIS A 65 -9.52 -10.98 5.26
C HIS A 65 -9.00 -9.96 6.28
N THR A 66 -9.60 -9.90 7.46
CA THR A 66 -9.35 -8.90 8.50
C THR A 66 -7.94 -8.95 9.11
N SER A 67 -7.27 -10.10 9.07
CA SER A 67 -5.88 -10.22 9.55
C SER A 67 -4.82 -9.81 8.52
N ILE A 68 -5.21 -9.34 7.33
CA ILE A 68 -4.31 -8.95 6.25
C ILE A 68 -4.45 -7.45 5.96
N GLY A 69 -3.32 -6.76 5.90
CA GLY A 69 -3.28 -5.36 5.48
C GLY A 69 -3.46 -4.33 6.60
N GLY A 70 -3.60 -4.74 7.84
CA GLY A 70 -3.76 -3.84 8.99
C GLY A 70 -4.61 -4.42 10.10
N GLN A 71 -5.06 -3.56 11.00
CA GLN A 71 -5.79 -3.96 12.21
C GLN A 71 -7.21 -3.37 12.26
N LEU A 72 -7.90 -3.29 11.12
CA LEU A 72 -9.23 -2.66 11.05
C LEU A 72 -10.21 -3.26 12.06
N SER A 73 -10.22 -4.60 12.20
CA SER A 73 -11.07 -5.29 13.16
C SER A 73 -10.78 -4.95 14.64
N LYS A 74 -9.58 -4.46 14.94
CA LYS A 74 -9.24 -3.93 16.28
C LYS A 74 -10.04 -2.66 16.58
N TYR A 75 -10.34 -1.85 15.56
CA TYR A 75 -11.09 -0.61 15.72
C TYR A 75 -12.61 -0.82 15.76
N CYS A 76 -13.14 -1.65 14.86
CA CYS A 76 -14.59 -1.75 14.66
C CYS A 76 -15.18 -3.16 14.85
N GLY A 77 -14.37 -4.17 15.20
CA GLY A 77 -14.79 -5.58 15.25
C GLY A 77 -14.78 -6.26 13.87
N GLU A 78 -14.83 -7.60 13.88
CA GLU A 78 -14.72 -8.42 12.67
C GLU A 78 -15.88 -8.21 11.71
N GLU A 79 -17.12 -8.23 12.21
CA GLU A 79 -18.33 -8.10 11.39
C GLU A 79 -18.35 -6.77 10.65
N LYS A 80 -18.14 -5.66 11.38
CA LYS A 80 -18.10 -4.32 10.78
C LYS A 80 -16.92 -4.17 9.79
N ALA A 81 -15.76 -4.76 10.09
CA ALA A 81 -14.63 -4.75 9.17
C ALA A 81 -14.96 -5.43 7.84
N MET A 82 -15.70 -6.55 7.87
CA MET A 82 -16.12 -7.25 6.66
C MET A 82 -17.16 -6.44 5.84
N GLU A 83 -18.14 -5.78 6.51
CA GLU A 83 -19.07 -4.86 5.84
C GLU A 83 -18.33 -3.74 5.09
N LEU A 84 -17.32 -3.15 5.74
CA LEU A 84 -16.51 -2.09 5.15
C LEU A 84 -15.67 -2.61 3.97
N PHE A 85 -15.18 -3.86 4.02
CA PHE A 85 -14.50 -4.51 2.91
C PHE A 85 -15.42 -4.67 1.71
N ASP A 86 -16.65 -5.13 1.94
CA ASP A 86 -17.66 -5.27 0.88
C ASP A 86 -17.95 -3.92 0.22
N GLU A 87 -18.07 -2.85 0.98
CA GLU A 87 -18.29 -1.51 0.45
C GLU A 87 -17.13 -1.06 -0.46
N VAL A 88 -15.89 -1.23 -0.01
CA VAL A 88 -14.71 -0.88 -0.83
C VAL A 88 -14.66 -1.71 -2.11
N ILE A 89 -14.92 -3.02 -2.04
CA ILE A 89 -14.95 -3.90 -3.21
C ILE A 89 -16.05 -3.46 -4.18
N ASN A 90 -17.24 -3.13 -3.66
CA ASN A 90 -18.35 -2.66 -4.47
C ASN A 90 -18.04 -1.31 -5.15
N ASN A 91 -17.31 -0.40 -4.49
CA ASN A 91 -16.84 0.84 -5.11
C ASN A 91 -15.90 0.55 -6.28
N PHE A 92 -14.91 -0.33 -6.11
CA PHE A 92 -14.04 -0.73 -7.21
C PHE A 92 -14.81 -1.39 -8.37
N LYS A 93 -15.80 -2.23 -8.09
CA LYS A 93 -16.67 -2.83 -9.11
C LYS A 93 -17.52 -1.78 -9.84
N ARG A 94 -18.10 -0.84 -9.09
CA ARG A 94 -18.96 0.23 -9.62
C ARG A 94 -18.26 1.06 -10.71
N PHE A 95 -16.99 1.34 -10.52
CA PHE A 95 -16.21 2.17 -11.43
C PHE A 95 -15.36 1.36 -12.44
N HIS A 96 -15.40 0.03 -12.35
CA HIS A 96 -14.68 -0.85 -13.27
C HIS A 96 -15.36 -0.86 -14.64
N PRO A 97 -14.61 -0.74 -15.78
CA PRO A 97 -15.22 -0.76 -17.12
C PRO A 97 -15.89 -2.10 -17.47
N LYS A 98 -15.50 -3.17 -16.77
CA LYS A 98 -16.03 -4.52 -16.91
C LYS A 98 -16.23 -5.17 -15.53
N PRO A 99 -17.23 -4.75 -14.75
CA PRO A 99 -17.41 -5.19 -13.37
C PRO A 99 -17.63 -6.71 -13.24
N GLU A 100 -18.13 -7.38 -14.25
CA GLU A 100 -18.31 -8.84 -14.31
C GLU A 100 -16.98 -9.62 -14.28
N GLU A 101 -15.87 -9.01 -14.69
CA GLU A 101 -14.54 -9.61 -14.62
C GLU A 101 -13.93 -9.57 -13.21
N VAL A 102 -14.49 -8.77 -12.30
CA VAL A 102 -14.04 -8.67 -10.92
C VAL A 102 -14.61 -9.82 -10.10
N GLN A 103 -13.85 -10.90 -10.00
CA GLN A 103 -14.26 -12.12 -9.33
C GLN A 103 -13.40 -12.40 -8.09
N CYS A 104 -13.99 -13.09 -7.12
CA CYS A 104 -13.31 -13.55 -5.93
C CYS A 104 -12.63 -14.90 -6.20
N SER A 105 -11.33 -14.95 -5.98
CA SER A 105 -10.59 -16.20 -5.88
C SER A 105 -10.62 -16.69 -4.45
N ASN A 106 -11.40 -17.73 -4.16
CA ASN A 106 -11.43 -18.38 -2.85
C ASN A 106 -10.37 -19.50 -2.79
N PRO A 107 -9.65 -19.64 -1.69
CA PRO A 107 -8.79 -20.79 -1.47
C PRO A 107 -9.60 -22.10 -1.48
N ILE A 108 -9.03 -23.16 -2.08
CA ILE A 108 -9.73 -24.45 -2.20
C ILE A 108 -9.45 -25.33 -0.99
N ALA A 109 -8.17 -25.47 -0.60
CA ALA A 109 -7.73 -26.29 0.53
C ALA A 109 -6.31 -25.90 0.96
N GLU A 110 -5.92 -26.27 2.18
CA GLU A 110 -4.55 -26.08 2.65
C GLU A 110 -3.69 -27.27 2.26
N PRO A 111 -2.63 -27.09 1.45
CA PRO A 111 -1.78 -28.21 1.02
C PRO A 111 -0.79 -28.63 2.10
N ASP A 112 -0.77 -29.92 2.43
CA ASP A 112 0.09 -30.47 3.50
C ASP A 112 1.59 -30.40 3.21
N PHE A 113 2.00 -30.38 1.92
CA PHE A 113 3.42 -30.39 1.55
C PHE A 113 4.18 -29.10 1.96
N ILE A 114 3.47 -28.05 2.33
CA ILE A 114 4.05 -26.79 2.79
C ILE A 114 4.46 -26.86 4.27
N LYS A 115 3.65 -27.52 5.10
CA LYS A 115 3.73 -27.52 6.58
C LYS A 115 5.10 -27.86 7.18
N PRO A 116 5.93 -28.77 6.62
CA PRO A 116 7.23 -29.08 7.19
C PRO A 116 8.22 -27.90 7.22
N TYR A 117 8.00 -26.87 6.35
CA TYR A 117 8.96 -25.79 6.15
C TYR A 117 8.37 -24.41 6.43
N PHE A 118 7.07 -24.22 6.15
CA PHE A 118 6.39 -22.95 6.29
C PHE A 118 5.04 -23.08 6.97
N GLY A 119 4.68 -22.09 7.75
CA GLY A 119 3.28 -21.80 7.96
C GLY A 119 2.68 -21.24 6.68
N LEU A 120 1.40 -21.50 6.44
CA LEU A 120 0.67 -21.05 5.28
C LEU A 120 -0.55 -20.25 5.73
N ARG A 121 -0.82 -19.11 5.05
CA ARG A 121 -2.07 -18.39 5.19
C ARG A 121 -2.67 -18.20 3.82
N LEU A 122 -3.90 -18.65 3.68
CA LEU A 122 -4.73 -18.52 2.49
C LEU A 122 -5.91 -17.60 2.82
N PHE A 123 -6.36 -16.82 1.85
CA PHE A 123 -7.46 -15.89 2.02
C PHE A 123 -8.10 -15.55 0.69
N PRO A 124 -9.39 -15.18 0.67
CA PRO A 124 -10.07 -14.73 -0.52
C PRO A 124 -9.47 -13.42 -1.06
N VAL A 125 -9.39 -13.31 -2.38
CA VAL A 125 -8.89 -12.12 -3.07
C VAL A 125 -9.81 -11.78 -4.23
N TRP A 126 -10.29 -10.53 -4.26
CA TRP A 126 -10.90 -9.95 -5.45
C TRP A 126 -9.81 -9.29 -6.29
N HIS A 127 -9.85 -9.47 -7.59
CA HIS A 127 -8.83 -8.95 -8.47
C HIS A 127 -9.44 -8.07 -9.56
N VAL A 128 -9.11 -6.78 -9.55
CA VAL A 128 -9.59 -5.81 -10.54
C VAL A 128 -8.65 -5.67 -11.75
N GLY A 129 -7.40 -6.12 -11.65
CA GLY A 129 -6.38 -6.03 -12.71
C GLY A 129 -5.65 -4.68 -12.71
N THR A 130 -4.33 -4.74 -12.80
CA THR A 130 -3.48 -3.52 -12.94
C THR A 130 -3.84 -2.71 -14.17
N ASP A 131 -4.18 -3.38 -15.26
CA ASP A 131 -4.54 -2.83 -16.57
C ASP A 131 -5.83 -1.99 -16.57
N TYR A 132 -6.74 -2.24 -15.63
CA TYR A 132 -8.01 -1.49 -15.51
C TYR A 132 -7.97 -0.34 -14.50
N LEU A 133 -6.96 -0.29 -13.61
CA LEU A 133 -6.92 0.70 -12.53
C LEU A 133 -6.97 2.15 -13.02
N HIS A 134 -6.35 2.43 -14.17
CA HIS A 134 -6.37 3.78 -14.73
C HIS A 134 -7.78 4.21 -15.17
N GLU A 135 -8.53 3.32 -15.78
CA GLU A 135 -9.91 3.59 -16.22
C GLU A 135 -10.87 3.65 -15.03
N ILE A 136 -10.71 2.75 -14.06
CA ILE A 136 -11.41 2.83 -12.77
C ILE A 136 -11.18 4.21 -12.14
N GLY A 137 -9.92 4.68 -12.12
CA GLY A 137 -9.56 5.98 -11.58
C GLY A 137 -10.28 7.14 -12.27
N LYS A 138 -10.39 7.14 -13.60
CA LYS A 138 -11.11 8.17 -14.37
C LYS A 138 -12.60 8.18 -14.05
N ASN A 139 -13.26 7.02 -14.13
CA ASN A 139 -14.68 6.90 -13.87
C ASN A 139 -15.03 7.35 -12.43
N TRP A 140 -14.18 7.00 -11.48
CA TRP A 140 -14.38 7.36 -10.08
C TRP A 140 -14.14 8.85 -9.82
N TYR A 141 -13.12 9.41 -10.45
CA TYR A 141 -12.81 10.84 -10.36
C TYR A 141 -13.96 11.69 -10.90
N ASP A 142 -14.48 11.35 -12.08
CA ASP A 142 -15.59 12.06 -12.70
C ASP A 142 -16.83 12.04 -11.79
N PHE A 143 -17.16 10.89 -11.22
CA PHE A 143 -18.24 10.77 -10.24
C PHE A 143 -18.07 11.72 -9.03
N LEU A 144 -16.87 11.82 -8.48
CA LEU A 144 -16.61 12.70 -7.33
C LEU A 144 -16.67 14.19 -7.72
N VAL A 145 -16.16 14.55 -8.89
CA VAL A 145 -16.24 15.92 -9.41
C VAL A 145 -17.69 16.31 -9.67
N GLU A 146 -18.48 15.45 -10.30
CA GLU A 146 -19.92 15.65 -10.49
C GLU A 146 -20.66 15.75 -9.15
N GLY A 147 -20.24 15.02 -8.14
CA GLY A 147 -20.72 15.10 -6.76
C GLY A 147 -20.30 16.36 -5.99
N GLY A 148 -19.52 17.27 -6.62
CA GLY A 148 -19.12 18.55 -6.02
C GLY A 148 -17.85 18.50 -5.17
N VAL A 149 -17.05 17.44 -5.24
CA VAL A 149 -15.75 17.35 -4.56
C VAL A 149 -14.75 18.27 -5.28
N GLU A 150 -14.13 19.19 -4.52
CA GLU A 150 -13.05 20.01 -5.02
C GLU A 150 -11.70 19.31 -4.88
N PHE A 151 -10.90 19.29 -5.95
CA PHE A 151 -9.55 18.76 -5.95
C PHE A 151 -8.51 19.87 -6.16
N ILE A 152 -7.45 19.86 -5.37
CA ILE A 152 -6.30 20.74 -5.50
C ILE A 152 -5.07 19.87 -5.81
N TRP A 153 -4.75 19.74 -7.09
CA TRP A 153 -3.68 18.89 -7.62
C TRP A 153 -2.32 19.59 -7.63
N GLU A 154 -1.26 18.79 -7.76
CA GLU A 154 0.14 19.26 -7.82
C GLU A 154 0.45 20.21 -6.65
N THR A 155 -0.06 19.86 -5.45
CA THR A 155 -0.07 20.74 -4.28
C THR A 155 0.31 19.95 -3.04
N LYS A 156 1.37 20.39 -2.38
CA LYS A 156 1.86 19.82 -1.13
C LYS A 156 1.31 20.62 0.05
N VAL A 157 0.67 19.93 1.00
CA VAL A 157 0.41 20.49 2.34
C VAL A 157 1.75 20.52 3.08
N THR A 158 2.12 21.69 3.56
CA THR A 158 3.43 21.97 4.18
C THR A 158 3.36 22.06 5.69
N ASP A 159 2.19 22.42 6.24
CA ASP A 159 1.96 22.46 7.67
C ASP A 159 0.46 22.29 8.00
N ILE A 160 0.15 21.81 9.20
CA ILE A 160 -1.21 21.65 9.73
C ILE A 160 -1.24 22.19 11.16
N HIS A 161 -2.06 23.20 11.40
CA HIS A 161 -2.23 23.82 12.70
C HIS A 161 -3.50 23.29 13.37
N PHE A 162 -3.37 22.22 14.15
CA PHE A 162 -4.52 21.52 14.76
C PHE A 162 -5.33 22.41 15.69
N GLU A 163 -4.70 23.29 16.49
CA GLU A 163 -5.41 24.22 17.40
C GLU A 163 -6.22 25.28 16.67
N LYS A 164 -5.84 25.62 15.43
CA LYS A 164 -6.49 26.66 14.64
C LYS A 164 -7.46 26.11 13.60
N ASN A 165 -7.49 24.78 13.45
CA ASN A 165 -8.20 24.08 12.37
C ASN A 165 -7.86 24.65 10.98
N THR A 166 -6.57 24.84 10.70
CA THR A 166 -6.06 25.35 9.44
C THR A 166 -4.88 24.54 8.94
N LEU A 167 -4.69 24.49 7.64
CA LEU A 167 -3.49 23.96 7.02
C LEU A 167 -2.90 24.95 6.03
N GLU A 168 -1.60 24.80 5.79
CA GLU A 168 -0.86 25.56 4.79
C GLU A 168 -0.43 24.64 3.64
N TYR A 169 -0.47 25.18 2.42
CA TYR A 169 -0.12 24.42 1.23
C TYR A 169 0.49 25.30 0.14
N SER A 170 1.25 24.67 -0.76
CA SER A 170 1.86 25.31 -1.94
C SER A 170 1.87 24.35 -3.12
N HIS A 171 1.78 24.91 -4.34
CA HIS A 171 1.98 24.11 -5.55
C HIS A 171 3.40 23.54 -5.63
N VAL A 172 3.53 22.35 -6.24
CA VAL A 172 4.81 21.68 -6.50
C VAL A 172 5.33 22.15 -7.89
N PRO A 173 6.61 22.54 -8.03
CA PRO A 173 7.62 22.70 -6.98
C PRO A 173 7.32 23.87 -6.03
N ILE A 174 7.66 23.68 -4.75
CA ILE A 174 7.36 24.69 -3.71
C ILE A 174 8.07 26.01 -4.04
N LYS A 175 7.29 27.07 -4.17
CA LYS A 175 7.81 28.44 -4.38
C LYS A 175 7.71 29.23 -3.08
N LEU A 176 8.87 29.65 -2.54
CA LEU A 176 8.94 30.51 -1.36
C LEU A 176 8.04 31.75 -1.52
N GLY A 177 7.27 32.08 -0.49
CA GLY A 177 6.39 33.24 -0.45
C GLY A 177 5.01 33.07 -1.08
N LYS A 178 4.62 31.84 -1.47
CA LYS A 178 3.29 31.53 -2.06
C LYS A 178 2.50 30.48 -1.27
N LEU A 179 2.66 30.47 0.05
CA LEU A 179 1.81 29.62 0.90
C LEU A 179 0.38 30.15 0.89
N LYS A 180 -0.57 29.23 0.73
CA LYS A 180 -2.00 29.45 0.91
C LYS A 180 -2.45 28.74 2.16
N SER A 181 -3.52 29.24 2.78
CA SER A 181 -4.11 28.61 3.96
C SER A 181 -5.55 28.20 3.68
N LEU A 182 -5.96 27.08 4.28
CA LEU A 182 -7.33 26.56 4.20
C LEU A 182 -7.80 26.18 5.60
N LYS A 183 -9.04 26.56 5.94
CA LYS A 183 -9.71 26.16 7.19
C LYS A 183 -10.49 24.86 6.98
N TYR A 184 -10.61 24.08 8.04
CA TYR A 184 -11.42 22.86 8.05
C TYR A 184 -12.25 22.77 9.34
N ASP A 185 -13.39 22.09 9.26
CA ASP A 185 -14.15 21.63 10.40
C ASP A 185 -13.78 20.19 10.77
N GLU A 186 -13.53 19.36 9.75
CA GLU A 186 -12.98 18.01 9.86
C GLU A 186 -11.79 17.84 8.92
N LEU A 187 -10.73 17.21 9.39
CA LEU A 187 -9.54 16.88 8.62
C LEU A 187 -9.38 15.37 8.53
N ILE A 188 -9.23 14.83 7.32
CA ILE A 188 -8.87 13.42 7.10
C ILE A 188 -7.45 13.36 6.53
N PHE A 189 -6.52 12.85 7.33
CA PHE A 189 -5.10 12.77 7.00
C PHE A 189 -4.77 11.38 6.44
N GLY A 190 -4.62 11.29 5.11
CA GLY A 190 -4.40 10.05 4.36
C GLY A 190 -3.26 10.16 3.34
N VAL A 191 -2.10 10.62 3.77
CA VAL A 191 -0.96 10.99 2.89
C VAL A 191 -0.20 9.82 2.25
N GLY A 192 -0.53 8.58 2.60
CA GLY A 192 0.13 7.42 2.01
C GLY A 192 1.63 7.30 2.34
N LYS A 193 2.32 6.42 1.60
CA LYS A 193 3.74 6.09 1.82
C LYS A 193 4.66 7.30 1.57
N SER A 194 4.35 8.17 0.61
CA SER A 194 5.15 9.36 0.29
C SER A 194 5.03 10.48 1.33
N GLY A 195 4.05 10.41 2.24
CA GLY A 195 3.85 11.39 3.31
C GLY A 195 4.31 10.94 4.70
N ILE A 196 5.07 9.86 4.83
CA ILE A 196 5.52 9.31 6.12
C ILE A 196 6.34 10.35 6.91
N ASP A 197 7.27 11.05 6.24
CA ASP A 197 8.07 12.09 6.87
C ASP A 197 7.22 13.22 7.43
N PHE A 198 6.17 13.61 6.71
CA PHE A 198 5.25 14.65 7.15
C PHE A 198 4.39 14.17 8.34
N GLY A 199 3.90 12.93 8.31
CA GLY A 199 3.19 12.34 9.44
C GLY A 199 4.06 12.23 10.69
N LYS A 200 5.35 11.87 10.52
CA LYS A 200 6.34 11.85 11.61
C LYS A 200 6.59 13.25 12.16
N GLN A 201 6.80 14.24 11.29
CA GLN A 201 6.98 15.64 11.71
C GLN A 201 5.80 16.13 12.56
N LEU A 202 4.55 15.90 12.11
CA LEU A 202 3.36 16.27 12.88
C LEU A 202 3.31 15.56 14.24
N ALA A 203 3.69 14.27 14.29
CA ALA A 203 3.74 13.54 15.54
C ALA A 203 4.76 14.15 16.52
N ASP A 204 5.93 14.53 16.03
CA ASP A 204 6.98 15.17 16.82
C ASP A 204 6.57 16.59 17.28
N ASP A 205 6.07 17.45 16.37
CA ASP A 205 5.70 18.85 16.63
C ASP A 205 4.55 18.97 17.66
N TYR A 206 3.59 18.05 17.62
CA TYR A 206 2.43 18.04 18.52
C TYR A 206 2.56 17.07 19.68
N ASN A 207 3.73 16.42 19.86
CA ASN A 207 3.96 15.40 20.88
C ASN A 207 2.84 14.36 20.89
N LEU A 208 2.47 13.84 19.71
CA LEU A 208 1.44 12.81 19.61
C LEU A 208 1.99 11.49 20.15
N PRO A 209 1.23 10.80 20.99
CA PRO A 209 1.62 9.45 21.40
C PRO A 209 1.56 8.51 20.17
N THR A 210 2.63 7.74 19.95
CA THR A 210 2.76 6.83 18.80
C THR A 210 3.13 5.42 19.23
N GLU A 211 2.67 4.40 18.48
CA GLU A 211 3.18 3.04 18.59
C GLU A 211 4.44 2.85 17.76
N PRO A 212 5.52 2.24 18.33
CA PRO A 212 6.73 1.93 17.56
C PRO A 212 6.43 0.89 16.48
N LYS A 213 7.12 1.00 15.35
CA LYS A 213 6.99 0.06 14.23
C LYS A 213 8.27 -0.78 14.08
N SER A 214 8.15 -1.89 13.35
CA SER A 214 9.25 -2.76 12.96
C SER A 214 9.84 -2.34 11.62
N VAL A 215 11.08 -2.77 11.33
CA VAL A 215 11.61 -2.74 9.96
C VAL A 215 10.88 -3.78 9.12
N GLN A 216 10.47 -3.42 7.91
CA GLN A 216 9.95 -4.36 6.91
C GLN A 216 10.69 -4.19 5.58
N ILE A 217 11.65 -5.06 5.33
CA ILE A 217 12.52 -5.03 4.15
C ILE A 217 12.80 -6.44 3.65
N GLY A 218 13.10 -6.57 2.37
CA GLY A 218 13.44 -7.85 1.77
C GLY A 218 13.73 -7.75 0.29
N VAL A 219 13.24 -8.71 -0.46
CA VAL A 219 13.49 -8.85 -1.90
C VAL A 219 12.21 -9.17 -2.65
N ARG A 220 12.14 -8.78 -3.92
CA ARG A 220 11.10 -9.23 -4.86
C ARG A 220 11.59 -10.46 -5.59
N PHE A 221 11.08 -11.60 -5.23
CA PHE A 221 11.40 -12.89 -5.83
C PHE A 221 10.57 -13.11 -7.10
N GLU A 222 11.19 -13.71 -8.14
CA GLU A 222 10.48 -14.13 -9.36
C GLU A 222 10.97 -15.50 -9.86
N ALA A 223 10.07 -16.29 -10.43
CA ALA A 223 10.39 -17.54 -11.12
C ALA A 223 9.27 -17.92 -12.10
N PRO A 224 9.50 -18.86 -13.03
CA PRO A 224 8.44 -19.43 -13.84
C PRO A 224 7.31 -20.02 -12.99
N GLN A 225 6.07 -19.72 -13.37
CA GLN A 225 4.88 -20.07 -12.63
C GLN A 225 4.75 -21.58 -12.36
N HIS A 226 5.17 -22.43 -13.30
CA HIS A 226 5.01 -23.88 -13.20
C HIS A 226 5.69 -24.47 -11.95
N HIS A 227 6.71 -23.81 -11.38
CA HIS A 227 7.33 -24.24 -10.13
C HIS A 227 6.36 -24.16 -8.93
N PHE A 228 5.44 -23.20 -8.96
CA PHE A 228 4.48 -22.94 -7.89
C PHE A 228 3.06 -23.39 -8.21
N GLN A 229 2.84 -24.07 -9.37
CA GLN A 229 1.51 -24.36 -9.88
C GLN A 229 0.62 -25.07 -8.84
N LYS A 230 1.14 -26.07 -8.13
CA LYS A 230 0.39 -26.79 -7.09
C LYS A 230 -0.15 -25.89 -5.98
N LEU A 231 0.52 -24.77 -5.68
CA LEU A 231 0.08 -23.83 -4.67
C LEU A 231 -0.85 -22.78 -5.29
N ILE A 232 -0.57 -22.34 -6.52
CA ILE A 232 -1.40 -21.39 -7.28
C ILE A 232 -2.78 -21.98 -7.57
N ASP A 233 -2.86 -23.28 -7.86
CA ASP A 233 -4.14 -23.99 -8.07
C ASP A 233 -5.02 -24.00 -6.80
N VAL A 234 -4.39 -23.87 -5.63
CA VAL A 234 -5.11 -23.80 -4.34
C VAL A 234 -5.53 -22.38 -4.00
N SER A 235 -4.69 -21.39 -4.28
CA SER A 235 -4.94 -19.99 -3.95
C SER A 235 -4.19 -19.05 -4.89
N TYR A 236 -4.87 -18.03 -5.39
CA TYR A 236 -4.27 -17.01 -6.24
C TYR A 236 -3.16 -16.21 -5.51
N ASP A 237 -3.41 -15.78 -4.29
CA ASP A 237 -2.42 -15.14 -3.41
C ASP A 237 -2.26 -15.98 -2.14
N PHE A 238 -1.05 -16.28 -1.80
CA PHE A 238 -0.69 -17.10 -0.65
C PHE A 238 0.41 -16.41 0.16
N LYS A 239 0.42 -16.66 1.47
CA LYS A 239 1.51 -16.21 2.33
C LYS A 239 2.19 -17.40 2.99
N LEU A 240 3.37 -17.70 2.50
CA LEU A 240 4.32 -18.56 3.21
C LEU A 240 4.96 -17.73 4.32
N TYR A 241 4.99 -18.21 5.54
CA TYR A 241 5.61 -17.48 6.62
C TYR A 241 6.51 -18.38 7.48
N ARG A 242 7.55 -17.78 8.02
CA ARG A 242 8.50 -18.39 8.94
C ARG A 242 8.88 -17.43 10.04
N LYS A 243 8.93 -17.90 11.30
CA LYS A 243 9.33 -17.12 12.46
C LYS A 243 10.65 -17.60 13.00
N PHE A 244 11.44 -16.66 13.48
CA PHE A 244 12.68 -16.88 14.23
C PHE A 244 12.51 -16.16 15.56
N ASP A 245 11.74 -16.77 16.46
CA ASP A 245 11.20 -16.12 17.68
C ASP A 245 12.30 -15.65 18.63
N ASP A 246 13.43 -16.37 18.69
CA ASP A 246 14.61 -16.02 19.50
C ASP A 246 15.37 -14.79 18.99
N LYS A 247 15.12 -14.36 17.76
CA LYS A 247 15.80 -13.21 17.10
C LYS A 247 14.88 -12.02 16.85
N GLY A 248 13.59 -12.11 17.18
CA GLY A 248 12.63 -11.06 16.85
C GLY A 248 12.43 -10.86 15.34
N VAL A 249 12.74 -11.88 14.53
CA VAL A 249 12.69 -11.85 13.06
C VAL A 249 11.59 -12.78 12.57
N SER A 250 10.81 -12.31 11.61
CA SER A 250 9.88 -13.15 10.87
C SER A 250 9.91 -12.82 9.39
N LEU A 251 9.72 -13.82 8.54
CA LEU A 251 9.61 -13.66 7.10
C LEU A 251 8.25 -14.14 6.60
N ARG A 252 7.78 -13.46 5.56
CA ARG A 252 6.59 -13.88 4.84
C ARG A 252 6.71 -13.60 3.34
N SER A 253 6.09 -14.44 2.51
CA SER A 253 5.80 -14.04 1.15
C SER A 253 4.72 -12.95 1.17
N PHE A 254 4.77 -12.06 0.19
CA PHE A 254 3.89 -10.89 0.14
C PHE A 254 3.53 -10.56 -1.30
N CYS A 255 2.23 -10.27 -1.53
CA CYS A 255 1.75 -9.76 -2.83
C CYS A 255 2.16 -10.68 -3.99
N THR A 256 1.63 -11.92 -4.00
CA THR A 256 1.87 -12.89 -5.06
C THR A 256 1.14 -12.48 -6.33
N ASN A 257 1.84 -12.48 -7.45
CA ASN A 257 1.30 -12.20 -8.78
C ASN A 257 1.60 -13.36 -9.71
N ASN A 258 0.62 -13.79 -10.48
CA ASN A 258 0.68 -14.98 -11.33
C ASN A 258 0.25 -14.69 -12.78
N ASN A 259 0.59 -15.55 -13.70
CA ASN A 259 0.24 -15.53 -15.12
C ASN A 259 0.83 -14.36 -15.92
N ALA A 260 0.33 -13.17 -15.70
CA ALA A 260 0.81 -11.92 -16.27
C ALA A 260 1.49 -11.09 -15.18
N ALA A 261 2.52 -11.68 -14.56
CA ALA A 261 3.22 -11.14 -13.41
C ALA A 261 4.44 -10.33 -13.83
N TYR A 262 4.47 -9.07 -13.42
CA TYR A 262 5.53 -8.13 -13.74
C TYR A 262 6.10 -7.52 -12.47
N VAL A 263 7.37 -7.13 -12.52
CA VAL A 263 8.01 -6.35 -11.46
C VAL A 263 8.05 -4.89 -11.89
N ALA A 264 7.65 -3.99 -11.01
CA ALA A 264 7.71 -2.56 -11.21
C ALA A 264 8.69 -1.90 -10.22
N VAL A 265 9.23 -0.76 -10.61
CA VAL A 265 10.04 0.10 -9.75
C VAL A 265 9.13 1.13 -9.11
N GLU A 266 9.25 1.25 -7.79
CA GLU A 266 8.67 2.35 -7.01
C GLU A 266 9.80 3.27 -6.56
N GLU A 267 9.64 4.57 -6.77
CA GLU A 267 10.55 5.57 -6.22
C GLU A 267 9.86 6.32 -5.09
N THR A 268 10.49 6.34 -3.92
CA THR A 268 9.99 7.06 -2.75
C THR A 268 11.18 7.72 -2.06
N TYR A 269 11.13 9.02 -1.85
CA TYR A 269 12.22 9.81 -1.27
C TYR A 269 13.55 9.75 -2.06
N GLY A 270 13.50 9.51 -3.36
CA GLY A 270 14.69 9.29 -4.18
C GLY A 270 15.28 7.88 -4.04
N ASP A 271 14.65 7.01 -3.27
CA ASP A 271 15.06 5.62 -3.05
C ASP A 271 14.24 4.68 -3.94
N TYR A 272 14.89 3.70 -4.57
CA TYR A 272 14.22 2.71 -5.42
C TYR A 272 13.82 1.48 -4.61
N SER A 273 12.62 0.98 -4.84
CA SER A 273 12.09 -0.26 -4.31
C SER A 273 11.36 -1.02 -5.42
N TYR A 274 11.20 -2.32 -5.26
CA TYR A 274 10.50 -3.15 -6.23
C TYR A 274 9.15 -3.60 -5.71
N ASN A 275 8.18 -3.71 -6.60
CA ASN A 275 6.85 -4.22 -6.29
C ASN A 275 6.35 -5.11 -7.43
N GLY A 276 5.31 -5.90 -7.20
CA GLY A 276 4.70 -6.76 -8.19
C GLY A 276 3.41 -6.19 -8.74
N HIS A 277 3.17 -6.47 -10.02
CA HIS A 277 1.94 -6.14 -10.73
C HIS A 277 1.40 -7.37 -11.42
N ALA A 278 0.08 -7.47 -11.54
CA ALA A 278 -0.61 -8.52 -12.27
C ALA A 278 -1.64 -7.91 -13.21
N LYS A 279 -1.54 -8.23 -14.50
CA LYS A 279 -2.51 -7.82 -15.53
C LYS A 279 -3.51 -8.95 -15.79
N LYS A 280 -4.73 -8.61 -16.17
CA LYS A 280 -5.79 -9.58 -16.46
C LYS A 280 -5.88 -9.94 -17.94
N ASP A 281 -5.64 -8.99 -18.84
CA ASP A 281 -5.72 -9.22 -20.28
C ASP A 281 -4.68 -10.28 -20.71
N GLU A 282 -5.14 -11.34 -21.38
CA GLU A 282 -4.33 -12.48 -21.80
C GLU A 282 -3.13 -12.10 -22.69
N LYS A 283 -3.21 -10.98 -23.41
CA LYS A 283 -2.07 -10.48 -24.22
C LYS A 283 -0.82 -10.20 -23.39
N TYR A 284 -0.96 -10.00 -22.07
CA TYR A 284 0.14 -9.76 -21.15
C TYR A 284 0.68 -11.04 -20.49
N ARG A 285 0.13 -12.20 -20.80
CA ARG A 285 0.52 -13.47 -20.20
C ARG A 285 1.99 -13.78 -20.44
N ASN A 286 2.74 -14.03 -19.38
CA ASN A 286 4.18 -14.32 -19.44
C ASN A 286 4.58 -15.61 -18.69
N ASN A 287 3.60 -16.30 -18.08
CA ASN A 287 3.80 -17.53 -17.30
C ASN A 287 4.85 -17.38 -16.18
N MET A 288 4.95 -16.19 -15.62
CA MET A 288 5.79 -15.88 -14.48
C MET A 288 4.97 -15.76 -13.21
N THR A 289 5.62 -15.98 -12.09
CA THR A 289 5.13 -15.68 -10.74
C THR A 289 6.17 -14.81 -10.05
N ASN A 290 5.72 -13.78 -9.36
CA ASN A 290 6.57 -13.02 -8.45
C ASN A 290 5.87 -12.74 -7.13
N PHE A 291 6.64 -12.61 -6.06
CA PHE A 291 6.17 -12.19 -4.73
C PHE A 291 7.33 -11.57 -3.93
N GLY A 292 7.01 -10.66 -3.02
CA GLY A 292 7.99 -10.17 -2.06
C GLY A 292 8.32 -11.26 -1.02
N ILE A 293 9.58 -11.38 -0.64
CA ILE A 293 10.00 -12.07 0.59
C ILE A 293 10.36 -10.95 1.56
N ILE A 294 9.41 -10.62 2.43
CA ILE A 294 9.55 -9.50 3.38
C ILE A 294 9.90 -10.03 4.75
N MET A 295 10.99 -9.52 5.25
CA MET A 295 11.48 -9.74 6.61
C MET A 295 10.95 -8.62 7.51
N GLU A 296 10.36 -8.98 8.63
CA GLU A 296 10.03 -8.08 9.72
C GLU A 296 11.06 -8.24 10.84
N ILE A 297 11.71 -7.13 11.21
CA ILE A 297 12.72 -7.09 12.26
C ILE A 297 12.21 -6.18 13.37
N LYS A 298 12.08 -6.71 14.58
CA LYS A 298 11.67 -5.98 15.78
C LYS A 298 12.88 -5.51 16.58
N GLY A 299 12.70 -4.45 17.38
CA GLY A 299 13.73 -3.97 18.30
C GLY A 299 14.82 -3.13 17.64
N ILE A 300 14.63 -2.68 16.41
CA ILE A 300 15.51 -1.71 15.76
C ILE A 300 15.07 -0.30 16.18
N ASP A 301 16.00 0.48 16.68
CA ASP A 301 15.79 1.89 16.94
C ASP A 301 15.64 2.64 15.61
N ASN A 302 14.66 3.57 15.54
CA ASN A 302 14.37 4.34 14.32
C ASN A 302 14.26 3.50 13.05
N PRO A 303 13.29 2.56 12.97
CA PRO A 303 13.19 1.58 11.88
C PRO A 303 13.06 2.20 10.48
N PHE A 304 12.46 3.39 10.37
CA PHE A 304 12.36 4.13 9.13
C PHE A 304 13.74 4.60 8.63
N GLU A 305 14.53 5.22 9.50
CA GLU A 305 15.89 5.68 9.18
C GLU A 305 16.83 4.51 8.85
N TRP A 306 16.78 3.45 9.65
CA TRP A 306 17.55 2.24 9.41
C TRP A 306 17.27 1.66 8.02
N SER A 307 15.98 1.53 7.67
CA SER A 307 15.55 1.04 6.36
C SER A 307 16.04 1.93 5.21
N ARG A 308 15.94 3.25 5.36
CA ARG A 308 16.43 4.19 4.34
C ARG A 308 17.94 4.15 4.16
N ASN A 309 18.69 4.07 5.24
CA ASN A 309 20.15 3.98 5.16
C ASN A 309 20.58 2.69 4.45
N LEU A 310 19.93 1.56 4.75
CA LEU A 310 20.20 0.31 4.06
C LEU A 310 19.85 0.42 2.55
N VAL A 311 18.68 0.95 2.22
CA VAL A 311 18.26 1.11 0.82
C VAL A 311 19.26 2.00 0.06
N LYS A 312 19.71 3.11 0.62
CA LYS A 312 20.74 3.98 0.01
C LYS A 312 22.05 3.25 -0.22
N THR A 313 22.48 2.43 0.76
CA THR A 313 23.71 1.62 0.62
C THR A 313 23.61 0.60 -0.51
N LEU A 314 22.41 0.03 -0.74
CA LEU A 314 22.18 -0.99 -1.76
C LEU A 314 21.98 -0.41 -3.17
N GLN A 315 21.81 0.89 -3.32
CA GLN A 315 21.54 1.50 -4.64
C GLN A 315 22.83 1.81 -5.39
N ILE A 316 23.12 0.99 -6.40
CA ILE A 316 24.25 1.19 -7.30
C ILE A 316 23.79 2.10 -8.45
N LYS A 317 24.43 3.27 -8.60
CA LYS A 317 24.15 4.22 -9.71
C LYS A 317 22.66 4.63 -9.82
N ASN A 318 22.01 4.86 -8.69
CA ASN A 318 20.60 5.20 -8.61
C ASN A 318 19.66 4.12 -9.20
N LYS A 319 20.03 2.84 -9.06
CA LYS A 319 19.23 1.68 -9.46
C LYS A 319 19.30 0.63 -8.37
N GLY A 320 18.23 -0.13 -8.19
CA GLY A 320 18.27 -1.32 -7.36
C GLY A 320 19.06 -2.45 -8.03
N LEU A 321 19.14 -3.58 -7.38
CA LEU A 321 19.97 -4.72 -7.78
C LEU A 321 19.09 -5.88 -8.25
N TYR A 322 19.61 -6.71 -9.16
CA TYR A 322 19.03 -7.98 -9.54
C TYR A 322 20.07 -9.10 -9.43
N TYR A 323 19.71 -10.16 -8.72
CA TYR A 323 20.52 -11.37 -8.67
C TYR A 323 19.73 -12.59 -9.13
N SER A 324 20.38 -13.43 -9.89
CA SER A 324 19.87 -14.76 -10.24
C SER A 324 21.04 -15.72 -10.50
N PRO A 325 20.90 -17.00 -10.12
CA PRO A 325 21.87 -18.02 -10.53
C PRO A 325 21.90 -18.26 -12.05
N SER A 326 20.77 -18.11 -12.74
CA SER A 326 20.64 -18.55 -14.15
C SER A 326 19.84 -17.63 -15.06
N ARG A 327 19.15 -16.60 -14.53
CA ARG A 327 18.19 -15.77 -15.27
C ARG A 327 18.72 -14.33 -15.49
N LYS A 328 18.12 -13.65 -16.45
CA LYS A 328 18.20 -12.18 -16.60
C LYS A 328 16.94 -11.55 -16.00
N PRO A 329 16.99 -10.25 -15.64
CA PRO A 329 15.80 -9.51 -15.21
C PRO A 329 14.67 -9.67 -16.22
N SER A 330 13.44 -9.88 -15.72
CA SER A 330 12.26 -9.91 -16.59
C SER A 330 12.04 -8.55 -17.25
N THR A 331 11.45 -8.54 -18.44
CA THR A 331 11.02 -7.31 -19.11
C THR A 331 9.63 -6.92 -18.59
N THR A 332 9.34 -5.61 -18.57
CA THR A 332 7.97 -5.14 -18.34
C THR A 332 7.07 -5.48 -19.53
N SER A 333 5.75 -5.47 -19.32
CA SER A 333 4.75 -5.68 -20.38
C SER A 333 4.85 -4.71 -21.56
N GLU A 334 5.56 -3.61 -21.40
CA GLU A 334 5.74 -2.56 -22.42
C GLU A 334 7.10 -2.68 -23.13
N GLY A 335 7.81 -3.80 -22.91
CA GLY A 335 9.12 -4.04 -23.53
C GLY A 335 10.29 -3.33 -22.85
N ASN A 336 10.05 -2.54 -21.81
CA ASN A 336 11.09 -1.88 -21.04
C ASN A 336 11.68 -2.85 -20.02
N ASN A 337 13.00 -2.92 -19.93
CA ASN A 337 13.67 -3.64 -18.86
C ASN A 337 13.40 -2.95 -17.53
N VAL A 338 13.12 -3.75 -16.49
CA VAL A 338 13.07 -3.24 -15.12
C VAL A 338 14.43 -2.61 -14.81
N SER A 339 14.41 -1.38 -14.31
CA SER A 339 15.65 -0.66 -13.98
C SER A 339 16.32 -1.32 -12.76
N ALA A 340 17.22 -2.26 -13.02
CA ALA A 340 18.00 -2.96 -12.02
C ALA A 340 19.41 -3.28 -12.56
N THR A 341 20.40 -3.26 -11.69
CA THR A 341 21.75 -3.68 -12.00
C THR A 341 21.90 -5.16 -11.71
N GLN A 342 22.16 -5.98 -12.73
CA GLN A 342 22.46 -7.40 -12.53
C GLN A 342 23.80 -7.55 -11.81
N ILE A 343 23.79 -8.31 -10.71
CA ILE A 343 24.96 -8.53 -9.85
C ILE A 343 25.40 -10.00 -9.87
N ASN A 344 26.68 -10.22 -9.59
CA ASN A 344 27.27 -11.54 -9.44
C ASN A 344 27.26 -12.00 -7.95
N LYS A 345 27.80 -13.19 -7.68
CA LYS A 345 27.90 -13.74 -6.31
C LYS A 345 28.75 -12.89 -5.37
N THR A 346 29.82 -12.25 -5.88
CA THR A 346 30.69 -11.42 -5.05
C THR A 346 29.93 -10.20 -4.54
N THR A 347 29.27 -9.47 -5.44
CA THR A 347 28.42 -8.34 -5.06
C THR A 347 27.22 -8.76 -4.19
N LEU A 348 26.66 -9.96 -4.39
CA LEU A 348 25.64 -10.48 -3.47
C LEU A 348 26.17 -10.67 -2.06
N ASN A 349 27.45 -11.03 -1.87
CA ASN A 349 28.03 -11.10 -0.54
C ASN A 349 28.15 -9.70 0.12
N GLU A 350 28.50 -8.69 -0.66
CA GLU A 350 28.49 -7.28 -0.18
C GLU A 350 27.08 -6.85 0.24
N VAL A 351 26.04 -7.26 -0.52
CA VAL A 351 24.64 -7.05 -0.13
C VAL A 351 24.32 -7.75 1.21
N ARG A 352 24.76 -8.99 1.40
CA ARG A 352 24.56 -9.71 2.66
C ARG A 352 25.21 -9.01 3.85
N GLU A 353 26.40 -8.48 3.67
CA GLU A 353 27.11 -7.68 4.68
C GLU A 353 26.34 -6.41 5.01
N ALA A 354 25.84 -5.68 4.00
CA ALA A 354 25.04 -4.46 4.18
C ALA A 354 23.76 -4.70 5.01
N PHE A 355 23.17 -5.90 4.94
CA PHE A 355 22.04 -6.28 5.78
C PHE A 355 22.42 -6.69 7.21
N GLU A 356 23.65 -6.48 7.63
CA GLU A 356 24.13 -6.75 9.01
C GLU A 356 23.82 -8.19 9.49
N GLY A 357 23.90 -9.16 8.57
CA GLY A 357 23.61 -10.57 8.83
C GLY A 357 22.14 -10.98 8.67
N TYR A 358 21.20 -10.04 8.63
CA TYR A 358 19.77 -10.35 8.46
C TYR A 358 19.46 -11.02 7.11
N PHE A 359 20.25 -10.80 6.07
CA PHE A 359 20.01 -11.43 4.76
C PHE A 359 20.05 -12.96 4.80
N SER A 360 20.76 -13.55 5.76
CA SER A 360 20.82 -15.01 5.96
C SER A 360 19.44 -15.64 6.15
N TYR A 361 18.48 -14.93 6.74
CA TYR A 361 17.09 -15.40 6.88
C TYR A 361 16.36 -15.48 5.53
N ILE A 362 16.68 -14.57 4.59
CA ILE A 362 16.15 -14.62 3.21
C ILE A 362 16.77 -15.84 2.49
N ASP A 363 18.06 -16.05 2.63
CA ASP A 363 18.74 -17.25 2.07
C ASP A 363 18.11 -18.54 2.59
N GLU A 364 17.87 -18.66 3.90
CA GLU A 364 17.19 -19.83 4.51
C GLU A 364 15.77 -20.01 3.97
N PHE A 365 15.02 -18.91 3.80
CA PHE A 365 13.67 -18.98 3.23
C PHE A 365 13.70 -19.52 1.80
N ILE A 366 14.66 -19.07 0.97
CA ILE A 366 14.82 -19.58 -0.41
C ILE A 366 15.29 -21.04 -0.41
N ILE A 367 16.15 -21.46 0.52
CA ILE A 367 16.55 -22.88 0.67
C ILE A 367 15.35 -23.75 0.98
N ASP A 368 14.49 -23.31 1.90
CA ASP A 368 13.28 -24.07 2.25
C ASP A 368 12.25 -24.07 1.10
N MET A 369 12.13 -22.98 0.35
CA MET A 369 11.33 -23.00 -0.88
C MET A 369 11.82 -24.04 -1.89
N LYS A 370 13.12 -24.23 -2.06
CA LYS A 370 13.67 -25.27 -2.94
C LYS A 370 13.34 -26.68 -2.47
N LYS A 371 13.18 -26.90 -1.17
CA LYS A 371 12.75 -28.19 -0.61
C LYS A 371 11.27 -28.46 -0.89
N VAL A 372 10.43 -27.42 -0.75
CA VAL A 372 8.98 -27.49 -1.02
C VAL A 372 8.69 -27.57 -2.52
N PHE A 373 9.46 -26.86 -3.33
CA PHE A 373 9.33 -26.77 -4.79
C PHE A 373 10.61 -27.29 -5.48
N PRO A 374 10.83 -28.60 -5.56
CA PRO A 374 12.11 -29.17 -6.03
C PRO A 374 12.48 -28.85 -7.47
N THR A 375 11.47 -28.47 -8.29
CA THR A 375 11.70 -28.05 -9.68
C THR A 375 12.35 -26.68 -9.78
N LEU A 376 12.26 -25.87 -8.73
CA LEU A 376 12.77 -24.48 -8.69
C LEU A 376 14.30 -24.41 -8.92
N LYS A 377 15.07 -25.33 -8.29
CA LYS A 377 16.56 -25.39 -8.41
C LYS A 377 17.19 -23.99 -8.42
N ASP A 378 17.76 -23.59 -9.55
CA ASP A 378 18.40 -22.29 -9.80
C ASP A 378 17.61 -21.41 -10.78
N ASP A 379 16.39 -21.82 -11.20
CA ASP A 379 15.54 -21.11 -12.14
C ASP A 379 14.68 -20.03 -11.47
N TRP A 380 15.33 -19.08 -10.80
CA TRP A 380 14.73 -17.96 -10.09
C TRP A 380 15.61 -16.72 -10.10
N GLY A 381 15.03 -15.60 -9.75
CA GLY A 381 15.73 -14.34 -9.55
C GLY A 381 15.12 -13.52 -8.44
N MET A 382 15.83 -12.49 -7.99
CA MET A 382 15.34 -11.54 -7.01
C MET A 382 15.82 -10.13 -7.30
N TYR A 383 14.92 -9.18 -7.13
CA TYR A 383 15.19 -7.75 -7.14
C TYR A 383 15.37 -7.26 -5.71
N ILE A 384 16.36 -6.40 -5.47
CA ILE A 384 16.78 -5.93 -4.15
C ILE A 384 16.93 -4.41 -4.19
N PRO A 385 16.34 -3.68 -3.24
CA PRO A 385 15.46 -4.12 -2.15
C PRO A 385 13.97 -4.11 -2.53
N GLU A 386 13.15 -4.83 -1.77
CA GLU A 386 11.74 -4.49 -1.56
C GLU A 386 11.58 -3.95 -0.15
N VAL A 387 11.06 -2.74 0.01
CA VAL A 387 10.94 -2.08 1.32
C VAL A 387 9.52 -1.59 1.58
N LYS A 388 9.08 -1.80 2.82
CA LYS A 388 7.83 -1.24 3.34
C LYS A 388 8.18 -0.21 4.42
N TYR A 389 8.27 1.07 4.01
CA TYR A 389 8.40 2.14 4.99
C TYR A 389 7.13 2.22 5.84
N LEU A 390 7.29 2.24 7.14
CA LEU A 390 6.20 2.35 8.12
C LEU A 390 6.30 3.68 8.85
N SER A 391 5.19 4.42 8.88
CA SER A 391 5.05 5.61 9.73
C SER A 391 4.93 5.20 11.19
N PRO A 392 5.45 5.97 12.15
CA PRO A 392 4.98 5.89 13.52
C PRO A 392 3.45 6.04 13.53
N GLU A 393 2.76 5.09 14.14
CA GLU A 393 1.30 5.09 14.18
C GLU A 393 0.81 5.92 15.36
N PRO A 394 0.10 7.04 15.12
CA PRO A 394 -0.46 7.81 16.20
C PRO A 394 -1.56 6.99 16.91
N LEU A 395 -1.67 7.18 18.23
CA LEU A 395 -2.79 6.64 19.00
C LEU A 395 -4.05 7.44 18.66
N VAL A 396 -5.08 6.73 18.24
CA VAL A 396 -6.36 7.30 17.83
C VAL A 396 -7.51 6.75 18.65
N ASP A 397 -8.61 7.48 18.69
CA ASP A 397 -9.89 6.97 19.17
C ASP A 397 -10.42 5.94 18.17
N TYR A 398 -10.70 4.74 18.62
CA TYR A 398 -11.14 3.62 17.78
C TYR A 398 -12.53 3.83 17.18
N THR A 399 -13.34 4.74 17.74
CA THR A 399 -14.71 4.98 17.26
C THR A 399 -14.74 5.80 15.96
N ASN A 400 -13.68 6.57 15.70
CA ASN A 400 -13.64 7.52 14.56
C ASN A 400 -12.26 7.72 13.95
N LEU A 401 -11.23 7.04 14.45
CA LEU A 401 -9.82 7.15 14.02
C LEU A 401 -9.26 8.58 14.16
N ALA A 402 -9.82 9.40 15.04
CA ALA A 402 -9.31 10.74 15.31
C ALA A 402 -8.24 10.72 16.40
N LEU A 403 -7.36 11.72 16.35
CA LEU A 403 -6.42 11.96 17.44
C LEU A 403 -7.15 12.29 18.73
N THR A 404 -6.81 11.64 19.84
CA THR A 404 -7.48 11.84 21.11
C THR A 404 -7.49 13.31 21.55
N LYS A 405 -6.40 14.05 21.28
CA LYS A 405 -6.27 15.47 21.61
C LYS A 405 -6.98 16.39 20.60
N TYR A 406 -7.17 15.93 19.36
CA TYR A 406 -7.77 16.69 18.26
C TYR A 406 -8.86 15.85 17.59
N PRO A 407 -10.08 15.84 18.16
CA PRO A 407 -11.15 14.90 17.79
C PRO A 407 -11.75 15.13 16.41
N ASN A 408 -11.36 16.20 15.74
CA ASN A 408 -11.73 16.53 14.35
C ASN A 408 -10.58 16.28 13.34
N VAL A 409 -9.52 15.56 13.78
CA VAL A 409 -8.38 15.19 12.94
C VAL A 409 -8.25 13.68 12.89
N HIS A 410 -8.64 13.08 11.77
CA HIS A 410 -8.70 11.62 11.56
C HIS A 410 -7.51 11.14 10.75
N PHE A 411 -6.91 10.04 11.14
CA PHE A 411 -5.80 9.40 10.42
C PHE A 411 -6.29 8.15 9.69
N VAL A 412 -5.94 8.01 8.41
CA VAL A 412 -6.37 6.87 7.58
C VAL A 412 -5.26 6.41 6.63
N GLY A 413 -5.41 5.21 6.10
CA GLY A 413 -4.47 4.65 5.14
C GLY A 413 -3.11 4.34 5.76
N ASP A 414 -2.04 4.54 5.00
CA ASP A 414 -0.67 4.30 5.47
C ASP A 414 -0.30 5.15 6.71
N ALA A 415 -0.89 6.32 6.88
CA ALA A 415 -0.70 7.17 8.06
C ALA A 415 -1.21 6.51 9.35
N LEU A 416 -2.13 5.53 9.24
CA LEU A 416 -2.60 4.67 10.33
C LEU A 416 -2.31 3.19 10.03
N SER A 417 -1.14 2.91 9.44
CA SER A 417 -0.62 1.56 9.16
C SER A 417 -1.54 0.62 8.38
N ALA A 418 -2.53 1.14 7.64
CA ALA A 418 -3.31 0.33 6.72
C ALA A 418 -2.49 0.01 5.47
N ARG A 419 -2.29 -1.28 5.22
CA ARG A 419 -1.53 -1.81 4.08
C ARG A 419 -2.44 -2.60 3.15
N GLY A 420 -2.61 -2.11 1.96
CA GLY A 420 -3.50 -2.70 0.96
C GLY A 420 -4.77 -1.88 0.75
N ILE A 421 -5.30 -2.01 -0.44
CA ILE A 421 -6.42 -1.20 -0.94
C ILE A 421 -7.65 -1.35 -0.03
N THR A 422 -8.03 -2.59 0.30
CA THR A 422 -9.26 -2.87 1.04
C THR A 422 -9.26 -2.23 2.42
N VAL A 423 -8.20 -2.47 3.22
CA VAL A 423 -8.10 -1.92 4.58
C VAL A 423 -8.02 -0.40 4.57
N SER A 424 -7.23 0.18 3.65
CA SER A 424 -7.10 1.64 3.53
C SER A 424 -8.44 2.29 3.16
N GLY A 425 -9.13 1.76 2.16
CA GLY A 425 -10.45 2.24 1.77
C GLY A 425 -11.47 2.14 2.89
N SER A 426 -11.46 1.02 3.61
CA SER A 426 -12.36 0.78 4.74
C SER A 426 -12.16 1.75 5.90
N GLN A 427 -10.92 2.15 6.20
CA GLN A 427 -10.70 3.21 7.21
C GLN A 427 -11.33 4.53 6.76
N GLY A 428 -11.22 4.88 5.48
CA GLY A 428 -11.88 6.06 4.93
C GLY A 428 -13.40 6.02 5.04
N VAL A 429 -14.02 4.89 4.65
CA VAL A 429 -15.48 4.68 4.79
C VAL A 429 -15.90 4.79 6.26
N TYR A 430 -15.14 4.17 7.17
CA TYR A 430 -15.44 4.18 8.60
C TYR A 430 -15.46 5.59 9.18
N VAL A 431 -14.46 6.42 8.85
CA VAL A 431 -14.45 7.84 9.26
C VAL A 431 -15.63 8.60 8.66
N ALA A 432 -15.94 8.39 7.39
CA ALA A 432 -17.06 9.05 6.73
C ALA A 432 -18.41 8.70 7.36
N GLU A 433 -18.64 7.43 7.75
CA GLU A 433 -19.83 7.02 8.49
C GLU A 433 -19.98 7.76 9.82
N TRP A 434 -18.87 7.92 10.55
CA TRP A 434 -18.89 8.67 11.81
C TRP A 434 -19.24 10.14 11.58
N ILE A 435 -18.63 10.81 10.59
CA ILE A 435 -18.92 12.20 10.24
C ILE A 435 -20.41 12.38 9.89
N LEU A 436 -20.98 11.48 9.07
CA LEU A 436 -22.39 11.51 8.69
C LEU A 436 -23.33 11.39 9.90
N LYS A 437 -23.05 10.49 10.83
CA LYS A 437 -23.82 10.33 12.08
C LYS A 437 -23.78 11.61 12.91
N PHE A 438 -22.61 12.20 13.08
CA PHE A 438 -22.44 13.44 13.85
C PHE A 438 -23.20 14.62 13.22
N CYS A 439 -23.11 14.78 11.88
CA CYS A 439 -23.87 15.81 11.16
C CYS A 439 -25.39 15.63 11.25
N SER A 440 -25.88 14.40 11.31
CA SER A 440 -27.32 14.11 11.45
C SER A 440 -27.86 14.41 12.85
N GLN A 441 -27.05 14.27 13.89
CA GLN A 441 -27.43 14.56 15.28
C GLN A 441 -27.53 16.08 15.50
N THR A 442 -26.57 16.85 14.99
CA THR A 442 -26.59 18.32 15.11
C THR A 442 -27.77 18.98 14.38
N LYS A 443 -28.33 18.34 13.34
CA LYS A 443 -29.54 18.82 12.65
C LYS A 443 -30.85 18.54 13.41
N LYS A 444 -30.85 17.60 14.38
CA LYS A 444 -32.03 17.27 15.18
C LYS A 444 -32.14 18.10 16.47
N GLU A 445 -31.01 18.69 16.90
CA GLU A 445 -30.93 19.48 18.13
C GLU A 445 -31.02 21.01 17.90
N GLY A 446 -30.99 21.46 16.63
CA GLY A 446 -31.13 22.86 16.22
C GLY A 446 -32.41 23.09 15.42
#